data_9b14e1023b58337dfc553180100a5335
#
_entry.id   9b14e1023b58337dfc553180100a5335
#
_cell.length_a   1.000
_cell.length_b   1.000
_cell.length_c   1.000
_cell.angle_alpha   90.00
_cell.angle_beta   90.00
_cell.angle_gamma   90.00
#
_symmetry.space_group_name_H-M   'P 1'
#
loop_
_entity.id
_entity.type
_entity.pdbx_description
1 polymer ?
#
loop_
_entity_poly.entity_id
_entity_poly.type
_entity_poly.pdbx_seq_one_letter_code
_entity_poly.pdbx_strand_id
1 'polypeptide(L)'
;MIPPIKHKTIFPANYMKNTIPELERPAFSVQDLIPLLEERYGLCCTLEELPGERDQNFLAQEKNGETYVLKISNSCETLEFLQVQNDGLERSAKLLKNGRVPKVFPNKNGESLSSVMSEDGGQHWMRLVYYIDGIPMAEYSPHTRDFLLELGSMCGTVTKALHEIPDSPPSRTLLWEMHNVQETMEEYMPWIKDKKLLGWVKNSLDLYSRTIEPLESKLRRGWIHNDF
;
A
#
# COMPACT_ATOMS: atom_id res chain seq x y z
N MET A 1 26.16 -7.56 15.67
CA MET A 1 25.44 -6.27 15.63
C MET A 1 25.68 -5.68 14.24
N ILE A 2 24.71 -5.78 13.33
CA ILE A 2 24.79 -5.21 11.98
C ILE A 2 24.43 -3.73 12.16
N PRO A 3 25.27 -2.79 11.68
CA PRO A 3 24.94 -1.38 11.79
C PRO A 3 23.69 -1.07 10.95
N PRO A 4 22.83 -0.13 11.39
CA PRO A 4 21.65 0.24 10.63
C PRO A 4 22.07 0.72 9.24
N ILE A 5 21.48 0.13 8.21
CA ILE A 5 21.66 0.55 6.83
C ILE A 5 21.05 1.95 6.74
N LYS A 6 21.91 2.97 6.71
CA LYS A 6 21.46 4.31 6.36
C LYS A 6 21.04 4.26 4.90
N HIS A 7 19.76 4.21 4.65
CA HIS A 7 19.19 4.42 3.32
C HIS A 7 19.59 5.82 2.85
N LYS A 8 20.71 5.92 2.14
CA LYS A 8 20.96 7.08 1.31
C LYS A 8 19.94 7.02 0.19
N THR A 9 19.01 7.94 0.21
CA THR A 9 18.10 8.17 -0.91
C THR A 9 18.95 8.30 -2.16
N ILE A 10 18.86 7.35 -3.07
CA ILE A 10 19.68 7.28 -4.30
C ILE A 10 19.29 8.43 -5.25
N PHE A 11 18.10 8.98 -5.05
CA PHE A 11 17.57 10.11 -5.82
C PHE A 11 17.36 11.33 -4.91
N PRO A 12 17.61 12.57 -5.40
CA PRO A 12 17.22 13.77 -4.69
C PRO A 12 15.72 13.76 -4.43
N ALA A 13 15.31 14.04 -3.20
CA ALA A 13 13.89 14.04 -2.79
C ALA A 13 12.98 14.90 -3.72
N ASN A 14 13.54 15.93 -4.34
CA ASN A 14 12.82 16.82 -5.27
C ASN A 14 12.64 16.22 -6.67
N TYR A 15 13.38 15.18 -7.04
CA TYR A 15 13.28 14.60 -8.37
C TYR A 15 12.03 13.73 -8.52
N MET A 16 11.74 12.91 -7.52
CA MET A 16 10.54 12.06 -7.53
C MET A 16 9.22 12.87 -7.48
N LYS A 17 9.22 14.01 -6.78
CA LYS A 17 8.02 14.86 -6.69
C LYS A 17 7.57 15.48 -8.02
N ASN A 18 8.50 15.72 -8.95
CA ASN A 18 8.18 16.45 -10.20
C ASN A 18 7.94 15.53 -11.41
N THR A 19 8.17 14.23 -11.31
CA THR A 19 8.15 13.33 -12.47
C THR A 19 7.19 12.14 -12.33
N ILE A 20 6.71 11.85 -11.12
CA ILE A 20 5.85 10.68 -10.88
C ILE A 20 4.67 11.11 -9.99
N PRO A 21 3.55 11.58 -10.57
CA PRO A 21 2.35 11.96 -9.81
C PRO A 21 1.87 10.86 -8.86
N GLU A 22 2.10 9.59 -9.22
CA GLU A 22 1.78 8.42 -8.40
C GLU A 22 2.53 8.38 -7.07
N LEU A 23 3.62 9.12 -6.90
CA LEU A 23 4.38 9.23 -5.65
C LEU A 23 4.11 10.54 -4.90
N GLU A 24 3.25 11.40 -5.44
CA GLU A 24 2.87 12.63 -4.77
C GLU A 24 1.89 12.32 -3.63
N ARG A 25 2.43 12.36 -2.42
CA ARG A 25 1.69 12.07 -1.21
C ARG A 25 0.75 13.25 -0.87
N PRO A 26 -0.52 12.98 -0.46
CA PRO A 26 -1.40 14.02 0.06
C PRO A 26 -0.77 14.75 1.26
N ALA A 27 -1.13 16.01 1.44
CA ALA A 27 -0.56 16.89 2.49
C ALA A 27 -1.65 17.61 3.30
N PHE A 28 -2.66 16.86 3.76
CA PHE A 28 -3.71 17.40 4.63
C PHE A 28 -3.16 17.69 6.03
N SER A 29 -3.58 18.80 6.61
CA SER A 29 -3.26 19.12 8.00
C SER A 29 -4.18 18.34 8.97
N VAL A 30 -3.69 18.09 10.18
CA VAL A 30 -4.50 17.48 11.26
C VAL A 30 -5.73 18.35 11.55
N GLN A 31 -5.58 19.69 11.47
CA GLN A 31 -6.63 20.65 11.73
C GLN A 31 -7.79 20.53 10.72
N ASP A 32 -7.50 20.20 9.48
CA ASP A 32 -8.51 20.01 8.42
C ASP A 32 -9.20 18.65 8.54
N LEU A 33 -8.47 17.63 8.99
CA LEU A 33 -8.98 16.27 9.06
C LEU A 33 -9.87 15.98 10.26
N ILE A 34 -9.63 16.61 11.42
CA ILE A 34 -10.45 16.40 12.63
C ILE A 34 -11.92 16.74 12.39
N PRO A 35 -12.30 17.90 11.82
CA PRO A 35 -13.69 18.20 11.49
C PRO A 35 -14.32 17.22 10.48
N LEU A 36 -13.54 16.75 9.51
CA LEU A 36 -14.00 15.77 8.53
C LEU A 36 -14.29 14.40 9.16
N LEU A 37 -13.49 13.96 10.12
CA LEU A 37 -13.75 12.74 10.89
C LEU A 37 -15.06 12.84 11.68
N GLU A 38 -15.29 13.96 12.35
CA GLU A 38 -16.52 14.19 13.09
C GLU A 38 -17.73 14.26 12.15
N GLU A 39 -17.61 14.99 11.04
CA GLU A 39 -18.68 15.12 10.04
C GLU A 39 -19.02 13.76 9.42
N ARG A 40 -18.02 13.05 8.90
CA ARG A 40 -18.21 11.85 8.06
C ARG A 40 -18.40 10.58 8.87
N TYR A 41 -17.69 10.43 9.98
CA TYR A 41 -17.68 9.19 10.77
C TYR A 41 -18.33 9.35 12.15
N GLY A 42 -18.54 10.58 12.62
CA GLY A 42 -19.07 10.84 13.96
C GLY A 42 -18.06 10.62 15.07
N LEU A 43 -16.78 10.64 14.77
CA LEU A 43 -15.69 10.34 15.68
C LEU A 43 -14.93 11.61 16.08
N CYS A 44 -14.70 11.77 17.39
CA CYS A 44 -13.88 12.84 17.94
C CYS A 44 -12.50 12.29 18.33
N CYS A 45 -11.60 12.23 17.34
CA CYS A 45 -10.28 11.64 17.51
C CYS A 45 -9.17 12.69 17.65
N THR A 46 -8.09 12.31 18.32
CA THR A 46 -6.77 12.89 18.09
C THR A 46 -6.11 12.17 16.92
N LEU A 47 -5.28 12.88 16.15
CA LEU A 47 -4.58 12.33 15.00
C LEU A 47 -3.08 12.45 15.19
N GLU A 48 -2.36 11.35 14.96
CA GLU A 48 -0.90 11.29 14.89
C GLU A 48 -0.51 10.74 13.53
N GLU A 49 0.35 11.44 12.80
CA GLU A 49 0.74 11.04 11.45
C GLU A 49 1.62 9.80 11.48
N LEU A 50 1.28 8.82 10.68
CA LEU A 50 2.01 7.57 10.49
C LEU A 50 2.86 7.62 9.21
N PRO A 51 3.95 6.85 9.12
CA PRO A 51 4.70 6.69 7.89
C PRO A 51 3.79 6.22 6.73
N GLY A 52 4.02 6.76 5.56
CA GLY A 52 3.33 6.38 4.33
C GLY A 52 4.16 6.79 3.12
N GLU A 53 4.27 5.92 2.13
CA GLU A 53 5.03 6.19 0.92
C GLU A 53 4.22 7.00 -0.10
N ARG A 54 2.99 6.57 -0.37
CA ARG A 54 2.09 7.15 -1.37
C ARG A 54 0.83 7.76 -0.75
N ASP A 55 0.28 7.09 0.26
CA ASP A 55 -0.88 7.55 1.01
C ASP A 55 -0.44 8.36 2.23
N GLN A 56 -1.26 9.28 2.67
CA GLN A 56 -1.12 9.91 3.97
C GLN A 56 -1.93 9.13 5.00
N ASN A 57 -1.26 8.66 6.05
CA ASN A 57 -1.85 7.83 7.07
C ASN A 57 -1.78 8.51 8.43
N PHE A 58 -2.81 8.30 9.25
CA PHE A 58 -2.86 8.80 10.63
C PHE A 58 -3.38 7.73 11.57
N LEU A 59 -2.76 7.61 12.73
CA LEU A 59 -3.37 6.94 13.87
C LEU A 59 -4.45 7.88 14.43
N ALA A 60 -5.70 7.44 14.39
CA ALA A 60 -6.83 8.16 14.95
C ALA A 60 -7.26 7.49 16.25
N GLN A 61 -7.15 8.22 17.35
CA GLN A 61 -7.48 7.72 18.68
C GLN A 61 -8.69 8.45 19.24
N GLU A 62 -9.76 7.72 19.52
CA GLU A 62 -10.98 8.24 20.12
C GLU A 62 -10.86 8.29 21.65
N LYS A 63 -11.63 9.18 22.29
CA LYS A 63 -11.62 9.36 23.76
C LYS A 63 -12.04 8.12 24.54
N ASN A 64 -12.83 7.22 23.93
CA ASN A 64 -13.24 5.95 24.53
C ASN A 64 -12.13 4.87 24.50
N GLY A 65 -10.98 5.17 23.86
CA GLY A 65 -9.84 4.27 23.74
C GLY A 65 -9.83 3.44 22.43
N GLU A 66 -10.86 3.55 21.59
CA GLU A 66 -10.83 2.92 20.29
C GLU A 66 -9.82 3.60 19.36
N THR A 67 -9.14 2.80 18.56
CA THR A 67 -8.09 3.26 17.64
C THR A 67 -8.34 2.80 16.22
N TYR A 68 -8.02 3.69 15.29
CA TYR A 68 -8.20 3.50 13.86
C TYR A 68 -6.98 3.99 13.08
N VAL A 69 -6.86 3.55 11.85
CA VAL A 69 -5.97 4.19 10.86
C VAL A 69 -6.83 4.94 9.87
N LEU A 70 -6.70 6.26 9.85
CA LEU A 70 -7.22 7.09 8.78
C LEU A 70 -6.23 7.07 7.63
N LYS A 71 -6.72 6.70 6.44
CA LYS A 71 -5.92 6.65 5.21
C LYS A 71 -6.51 7.63 4.20
N ILE A 72 -5.65 8.50 3.66
CA ILE A 72 -5.98 9.38 2.55
C ILE A 72 -5.16 8.95 1.35
N SER A 73 -5.85 8.51 0.31
CA SER A 73 -5.21 7.97 -0.88
C SER A 73 -4.48 9.05 -1.68
N ASN A 74 -3.46 8.63 -2.42
CA ASN A 74 -2.90 9.42 -3.49
C ASN A 74 -4.00 9.82 -4.51
N SER A 75 -3.86 10.97 -5.17
CA SER A 75 -4.84 11.50 -6.14
C SER A 75 -4.99 10.62 -7.40
N CYS A 76 -3.99 9.78 -7.70
CA CYS A 76 -4.05 8.83 -8.82
C CYS A 76 -4.84 7.56 -8.50
N GLU A 77 -5.27 7.35 -7.23
CA GLU A 77 -6.03 6.17 -6.85
C GLU A 77 -7.49 6.29 -7.29
N THR A 78 -7.96 5.28 -8.02
CA THR A 78 -9.36 5.25 -8.45
C THR A 78 -10.28 4.67 -7.37
N LEU A 79 -11.54 5.09 -7.38
CA LEU A 79 -12.56 4.55 -6.46
C LEU A 79 -12.66 3.03 -6.57
N GLU A 80 -12.67 2.52 -7.81
CA GLU A 80 -12.80 1.09 -8.10
C GLU A 80 -11.64 0.29 -7.50
N PHE A 81 -10.41 0.80 -7.61
CA PHE A 81 -9.25 0.14 -7.04
C PHE A 81 -9.29 0.10 -5.51
N LEU A 82 -9.70 1.20 -4.88
CA LEU A 82 -9.84 1.26 -3.43
C LEU A 82 -11.00 0.38 -2.92
N GLN A 83 -12.07 0.23 -3.71
CA GLN A 83 -13.15 -0.72 -3.42
C GLN A 83 -12.66 -2.16 -3.45
N VAL A 84 -11.82 -2.52 -4.43
CA VAL A 84 -11.17 -3.84 -4.49
C VAL A 84 -10.28 -4.08 -3.28
N GLN A 85 -9.51 -3.07 -2.84
CA GLN A 85 -8.72 -3.20 -1.61
C GLN A 85 -9.61 -3.47 -0.38
N ASN A 86 -10.73 -2.76 -0.27
CA ASN A 86 -11.67 -2.95 0.83
C ASN A 86 -12.34 -4.34 0.77
N ASP A 87 -12.73 -4.82 -0.43
CA ASP A 87 -13.25 -6.18 -0.61
C ASP A 87 -12.20 -7.24 -0.22
N GLY A 88 -10.94 -7.02 -0.57
CA GLY A 88 -9.81 -7.86 -0.15
C GLY A 88 -9.67 -7.95 1.37
N LEU A 89 -9.76 -6.82 2.07
CA LEU A 89 -9.74 -6.78 3.53
C LEU A 89 -10.92 -7.55 4.14
N GLU A 90 -12.14 -7.34 3.64
CA GLU A 90 -13.33 -8.01 4.14
C GLU A 90 -13.29 -9.53 3.93
N ARG A 91 -12.88 -9.99 2.74
CA ARG A 91 -12.72 -11.42 2.43
C ARG A 91 -11.65 -12.06 3.30
N SER A 92 -10.51 -11.39 3.44
CA SER A 92 -9.42 -11.86 4.31
C SER A 92 -9.89 -11.94 5.77
N ALA A 93 -10.63 -10.96 6.27
CA ALA A 93 -11.17 -10.96 7.62
C ALA A 93 -12.21 -12.07 7.87
N LYS A 94 -12.95 -12.52 6.84
CA LYS A 94 -13.88 -13.67 6.94
C LYS A 94 -13.13 -15.00 7.12
N LEU A 95 -11.97 -15.14 6.48
CA LEU A 95 -11.15 -16.36 6.57
C LEU A 95 -10.19 -16.34 7.76
N LEU A 96 -9.56 -15.19 8.03
CA LEU A 96 -8.67 -14.97 9.17
C LEU A 96 -9.47 -14.42 10.35
N LYS A 97 -10.00 -15.32 11.16
CA LYS A 97 -10.77 -14.95 12.37
C LYS A 97 -9.88 -14.26 13.40
N ASN A 98 -10.52 -13.63 14.40
CA ASN A 98 -9.88 -13.05 15.59
C ASN A 98 -9.08 -11.74 15.35
N GLY A 99 -9.55 -10.86 14.44
CA GLY A 99 -8.98 -9.52 14.31
C GLY A 99 -7.57 -9.46 13.71
N ARG A 100 -7.16 -10.49 12.96
CA ARG A 100 -5.83 -10.57 12.33
C ARG A 100 -5.70 -9.73 11.05
N VAL A 101 -6.80 -9.16 10.58
CA VAL A 101 -6.86 -8.28 9.40
C VAL A 101 -7.68 -7.06 9.75
N PRO A 102 -7.23 -5.84 9.39
CA PRO A 102 -8.00 -4.63 9.59
C PRO A 102 -9.37 -4.73 8.92
N LYS A 103 -10.39 -4.19 9.56
CA LYS A 103 -11.72 -4.06 8.98
C LYS A 103 -11.96 -2.60 8.65
N VAL A 104 -12.67 -2.35 7.56
CA VAL A 104 -13.09 -1.00 7.21
C VAL A 104 -14.17 -0.54 8.20
N PHE A 105 -14.01 0.68 8.71
CA PHE A 105 -15.03 1.35 9.50
C PHE A 105 -15.86 2.23 8.56
N PRO A 106 -17.17 1.99 8.40
CA PRO A 106 -18.00 2.72 7.46
C PRO A 106 -18.24 4.16 7.95
N ASN A 107 -18.46 5.07 7.00
CA ASN A 107 -18.91 6.41 7.34
C ASN A 107 -20.39 6.40 7.80
N LYS A 108 -20.94 7.55 8.19
CA LYS A 108 -22.34 7.70 8.66
C LYS A 108 -23.38 7.27 7.63
N ASN A 109 -23.03 7.24 6.36
CA ASN A 109 -23.90 6.78 5.26
C ASN A 109 -23.80 5.26 5.01
N GLY A 110 -22.91 4.57 5.72
CA GLY A 110 -22.61 3.15 5.49
C GLY A 110 -21.60 2.88 4.37
N GLU A 111 -20.95 3.92 3.84
CA GLU A 111 -19.97 3.80 2.77
C GLU A 111 -18.56 3.54 3.34
N SER A 112 -17.77 2.75 2.63
CA SER A 112 -16.41 2.41 3.01
C SER A 112 -15.36 3.46 2.62
N LEU A 113 -15.73 4.42 1.79
CA LEU A 113 -14.89 5.49 1.25
C LEU A 113 -15.64 6.81 1.26
N SER A 114 -14.94 7.90 1.51
CA SER A 114 -15.45 9.27 1.41
C SER A 114 -14.50 10.09 0.55
N SER A 115 -15.02 10.95 -0.32
CA SER A 115 -14.19 11.87 -1.08
C SER A 115 -13.75 13.05 -0.21
N VAL A 116 -12.53 13.54 -0.42
CA VAL A 116 -11.99 14.75 0.20
C VAL A 116 -11.22 15.55 -0.83
N MET A 117 -11.35 16.88 -0.79
CA MET A 117 -10.65 17.79 -1.70
C MET A 117 -9.47 18.42 -0.98
N SER A 118 -8.31 18.43 -1.61
CA SER A 118 -7.15 19.18 -1.16
C SER A 118 -7.26 20.66 -1.51
N GLU A 119 -6.45 21.52 -0.91
CA GLU A 119 -6.45 22.97 -1.16
C GLU A 119 -6.15 23.32 -2.61
N ASP A 120 -5.35 22.53 -3.30
CA ASP A 120 -5.03 22.70 -4.72
C ASP A 120 -6.11 22.20 -5.68
N GLY A 121 -7.23 21.68 -5.13
CA GLY A 121 -8.38 21.17 -5.88
C GLY A 121 -8.26 19.71 -6.32
N GLY A 122 -7.24 18.98 -5.87
CA GLY A 122 -7.10 17.54 -6.10
C GLY A 122 -8.16 16.73 -5.32
N GLN A 123 -8.77 15.74 -5.98
CA GLN A 123 -9.67 14.83 -5.32
C GLN A 123 -8.89 13.64 -4.75
N HIS A 124 -9.15 13.32 -3.49
CA HIS A 124 -8.62 12.17 -2.80
C HIS A 124 -9.75 11.33 -2.20
N TRP A 125 -9.43 10.08 -1.85
CA TRP A 125 -10.34 9.21 -1.14
C TRP A 125 -9.85 8.99 0.28
N MET A 126 -10.76 9.12 1.23
CA MET A 126 -10.54 8.93 2.65
C MET A 126 -11.25 7.65 3.11
N ARG A 127 -10.57 6.82 3.87
CA ARG A 127 -11.15 5.66 4.53
C ARG A 127 -10.60 5.48 5.94
N LEU A 128 -11.40 4.87 6.79
CA LEU A 128 -11.03 4.54 8.14
C LEU A 128 -11.01 3.01 8.29
N VAL A 129 -9.97 2.47 8.90
CA VAL A 129 -9.86 1.05 9.22
C VAL A 129 -9.53 0.89 10.70
N TYR A 130 -10.05 -0.18 11.33
CA TYR A 130 -9.69 -0.49 12.70
C TYR A 130 -8.18 -0.73 12.82
N TYR A 131 -7.56 -0.13 13.81
CA TYR A 131 -6.16 -0.36 14.12
C TYR A 131 -5.99 -1.77 14.71
N ILE A 132 -4.94 -2.46 14.34
CA ILE A 132 -4.55 -3.73 14.94
C ILE A 132 -3.31 -3.50 15.78
N ASP A 133 -3.45 -3.70 17.08
CA ASP A 133 -2.33 -3.63 17.99
C ASP A 133 -1.34 -4.77 17.77
N GLY A 134 -0.05 -4.47 17.82
CA GLY A 134 0.96 -5.47 17.60
C GLY A 134 2.38 -4.90 17.55
N ILE A 135 3.33 -5.80 17.51
CA ILE A 135 4.75 -5.47 17.32
C ILE A 135 5.09 -5.73 15.85
N PRO A 136 5.62 -4.73 15.11
CA PRO A 136 6.06 -4.93 13.74
C PRO A 136 7.05 -6.10 13.65
N MET A 137 6.93 -6.93 12.61
CA MET A 137 7.78 -8.10 12.43
C MET A 137 9.27 -7.75 12.42
N ALA A 138 9.64 -6.57 11.93
CA ALA A 138 11.01 -6.08 11.92
C ALA A 138 11.58 -5.84 13.33
N GLU A 139 10.72 -5.62 14.32
CA GLU A 139 11.08 -5.38 15.74
C GLU A 139 10.91 -6.64 16.58
N TYR A 140 10.22 -7.66 16.08
CA TYR A 140 9.98 -8.92 16.79
C TYR A 140 11.15 -9.90 16.62
N SER A 141 11.62 -10.50 17.69
CA SER A 141 12.73 -11.47 17.68
C SER A 141 12.63 -12.43 18.88
N PRO A 142 12.99 -13.73 18.72
CA PRO A 142 13.47 -14.38 17.50
C PRO A 142 12.33 -14.80 16.56
N HIS A 143 12.60 -14.88 15.27
CA HIS A 143 11.70 -15.48 14.30
C HIS A 143 11.78 -17.00 14.39
N THR A 144 10.96 -17.59 15.24
CA THR A 144 10.93 -19.05 15.42
C THR A 144 10.35 -19.75 14.19
N ARG A 145 10.60 -21.07 14.08
CA ARG A 145 10.01 -21.87 13.02
C ARG A 145 8.48 -21.82 13.03
N ASP A 146 7.88 -21.87 14.20
CA ASP A 146 6.42 -21.84 14.34
C ASP A 146 5.84 -20.50 13.93
N PHE A 147 6.51 -19.38 14.29
CA PHE A 147 6.16 -18.06 13.82
C PHE A 147 6.18 -17.96 12.28
N LEU A 148 7.25 -18.47 11.64
CA LEU A 148 7.36 -18.44 10.17
C LEU A 148 6.32 -19.33 9.49
N LEU A 149 5.97 -20.50 10.08
CA LEU A 149 4.90 -21.34 9.59
C LEU A 149 3.54 -20.67 9.69
N GLU A 150 3.26 -19.98 10.80
CA GLU A 150 2.02 -19.23 10.98
C GLU A 150 1.93 -18.05 10.01
N LEU A 151 3.01 -17.29 9.82
CA LEU A 151 3.10 -16.23 8.83
C LEU A 151 2.79 -16.75 7.42
N GLY A 152 3.45 -17.84 7.00
CA GLY A 152 3.21 -18.47 5.70
C GLY A 152 1.77 -18.97 5.53
N SER A 153 1.16 -19.50 6.58
CA SER A 153 -0.25 -19.91 6.59
C SER A 153 -1.18 -18.69 6.44
N MET A 154 -0.86 -17.58 7.09
CA MET A 154 -1.60 -16.33 6.95
C MET A 154 -1.50 -15.77 5.53
N CYS A 155 -0.29 -15.71 4.96
CA CYS A 155 -0.06 -15.29 3.57
C CYS A 155 -0.88 -16.14 2.58
N GLY A 156 -0.86 -17.48 2.76
CA GLY A 156 -1.66 -18.38 1.92
C GLY A 156 -3.16 -18.17 2.06
N THR A 157 -3.64 -17.84 3.26
CA THR A 157 -5.06 -17.56 3.51
C THR A 157 -5.50 -16.23 2.87
N VAL A 158 -4.68 -15.18 2.99
CA VAL A 158 -4.95 -13.90 2.31
C VAL A 158 -4.92 -14.08 0.79
N THR A 159 -3.93 -14.79 0.25
CA THR A 159 -3.86 -15.11 -1.19
C THR A 159 -5.13 -15.83 -1.66
N LYS A 160 -5.64 -16.79 -0.88
CA LYS A 160 -6.90 -17.48 -1.19
C LYS A 160 -8.10 -16.52 -1.19
N ALA A 161 -8.17 -15.61 -0.21
CA ALA A 161 -9.24 -14.62 -0.12
C ALA A 161 -9.23 -13.67 -1.34
N LEU A 162 -8.06 -13.21 -1.74
CA LEU A 162 -7.87 -12.31 -2.87
C LEU A 162 -8.19 -12.99 -4.21
N HIS A 163 -7.91 -14.29 -4.32
CA HIS A 163 -8.20 -15.07 -5.53
C HIS A 163 -9.72 -15.23 -5.81
N GLU A 164 -10.56 -15.01 -4.81
CA GLU A 164 -12.03 -15.00 -4.97
C GLU A 164 -12.57 -13.66 -5.52
N ILE A 165 -11.73 -12.62 -5.62
CA ILE A 165 -12.11 -11.34 -6.23
C ILE A 165 -12.07 -11.53 -7.75
N PRO A 166 -13.12 -11.14 -8.48
CA PRO A 166 -13.13 -11.25 -9.93
C PRO A 166 -11.93 -10.55 -10.57
N ASP A 167 -11.31 -11.22 -11.54
CA ASP A 167 -10.19 -10.67 -12.30
C ASP A 167 -10.71 -9.63 -13.30
N SER A 168 -10.95 -8.44 -12.80
CA SER A 168 -11.27 -7.27 -13.60
C SER A 168 -10.40 -6.13 -13.08
N PRO A 169 -9.12 -6.11 -13.47
CA PRO A 169 -8.21 -5.10 -12.96
C PRO A 169 -8.69 -3.73 -13.40
N PRO A 170 -8.84 -2.77 -12.48
CA PRO A 170 -8.89 -1.38 -12.87
C PRO A 170 -7.62 -1.07 -13.66
N SER A 171 -7.75 -0.28 -14.70
CA SER A 171 -6.62 0.15 -15.53
C SER A 171 -5.65 0.98 -14.68
N ARG A 172 -4.70 0.32 -14.06
CA ARG A 172 -3.65 0.93 -13.26
C ARG A 172 -2.34 0.24 -13.55
N THR A 173 -1.33 1.01 -13.82
CA THR A 173 0.05 0.55 -13.98
C THR A 173 0.83 0.92 -12.71
N LEU A 174 1.48 -0.04 -12.09
CA LEU A 174 2.39 0.20 -10.97
C LEU A 174 3.83 0.12 -11.47
N LEU A 175 4.68 1.05 -11.02
CA LEU A 175 6.10 1.08 -11.40
C LEU A 175 6.86 -0.21 -11.09
N TRP A 176 6.42 -0.95 -10.06
CA TRP A 176 7.04 -2.21 -9.62
C TRP A 176 6.32 -3.47 -10.12
N GLU A 177 5.38 -3.33 -11.07
CA GLU A 177 4.79 -4.50 -11.71
C GLU A 177 5.77 -5.14 -12.67
N MET A 178 5.92 -6.47 -12.57
CA MET A 178 6.91 -7.22 -13.34
C MET A 178 6.76 -7.06 -14.86
N HIS A 179 5.52 -6.99 -15.37
CA HIS A 179 5.29 -6.85 -16.80
C HIS A 179 5.66 -5.46 -17.36
N ASN A 180 5.82 -4.45 -16.48
CA ASN A 180 6.26 -3.11 -16.87
C ASN A 180 7.77 -2.91 -16.64
N VAL A 181 8.48 -3.94 -16.19
CA VAL A 181 9.88 -3.82 -15.77
C VAL A 181 10.78 -3.28 -16.86
N GLN A 182 10.55 -3.65 -18.10
CA GLN A 182 11.38 -3.19 -19.21
C GLN A 182 11.21 -1.69 -19.43
N GLU A 183 9.97 -1.22 -19.57
CA GLU A 183 9.64 0.20 -19.76
C GLU A 183 10.14 1.04 -18.58
N THR A 184 9.86 0.59 -17.35
CA THR A 184 10.34 1.23 -16.13
C THR A 184 11.88 1.32 -16.10
N MET A 185 12.57 0.25 -16.44
CA MET A 185 14.03 0.26 -16.44
C MET A 185 14.63 1.12 -17.54
N GLU A 186 14.05 1.16 -18.72
CA GLU A 186 14.48 2.04 -19.81
C GLU A 186 14.44 3.52 -19.36
N GLU A 187 13.44 3.91 -18.60
CA GLU A 187 13.32 5.26 -18.05
C GLU A 187 14.39 5.54 -16.97
N TYR A 188 14.67 4.57 -16.09
CA TYR A 188 15.53 4.80 -14.92
C TYR A 188 17.01 4.42 -15.13
N MET A 189 17.35 3.52 -16.08
CA MET A 189 18.73 3.14 -16.37
C MET A 189 19.69 4.31 -16.65
N PRO A 190 19.31 5.42 -17.33
CA PRO A 190 20.21 6.55 -17.55
C PRO A 190 20.72 7.20 -16.26
N TRP A 191 20.04 7.01 -15.14
CA TRP A 191 20.41 7.55 -13.82
C TRP A 191 21.41 6.68 -13.07
N ILE A 192 21.64 5.43 -13.49
CA ILE A 192 22.60 4.51 -12.89
C ILE A 192 24.01 4.89 -13.35
N LYS A 193 24.77 5.52 -12.46
CA LYS A 193 26.16 5.97 -12.77
C LYS A 193 27.20 4.86 -12.61
N ASP A 194 26.93 3.86 -11.77
CA ASP A 194 27.79 2.71 -11.58
C ASP A 194 27.67 1.74 -12.77
N LYS A 195 28.76 1.61 -13.55
CA LYS A 195 28.79 0.75 -14.74
C LYS A 195 28.60 -0.73 -14.42
N LYS A 196 29.04 -1.19 -13.25
CA LYS A 196 28.88 -2.59 -12.83
C LYS A 196 27.42 -2.88 -12.49
N LEU A 197 26.79 -1.98 -11.72
CA LEU A 197 25.36 -2.05 -11.41
C LEU A 197 24.51 -2.01 -12.68
N LEU A 198 24.81 -1.07 -13.59
CA LEU A 198 24.12 -0.99 -14.89
C LEU A 198 24.26 -2.27 -15.71
N GLY A 199 25.44 -2.90 -15.67
CA GLY A 199 25.67 -4.22 -16.30
C GLY A 199 24.78 -5.31 -15.71
N TRP A 200 24.64 -5.35 -14.40
CA TRP A 200 23.75 -6.32 -13.73
C TRP A 200 22.28 -6.09 -14.09
N VAL A 201 21.81 -4.84 -14.08
CA VAL A 201 20.44 -4.50 -14.46
C VAL A 201 20.16 -4.96 -15.89
N LYS A 202 21.03 -4.63 -16.84
CA LYS A 202 20.87 -5.07 -18.25
C LYS A 202 20.84 -6.59 -18.40
N ASN A 203 21.72 -7.31 -17.69
CA ASN A 203 21.74 -8.78 -17.73
C ASN A 203 20.45 -9.37 -17.13
N SER A 204 19.90 -8.75 -16.07
CA SER A 204 18.65 -9.18 -15.45
C SER A 204 17.45 -8.96 -16.38
N LEU A 205 17.41 -7.82 -17.08
CA LEU A 205 16.37 -7.55 -18.10
C LEU A 205 16.47 -8.53 -19.26
N ASP A 206 17.65 -8.78 -19.77
CA ASP A 206 17.90 -9.79 -20.80
C ASP A 206 17.45 -11.20 -20.38
N LEU A 207 17.68 -11.56 -19.11
CA LEU A 207 17.23 -12.82 -18.56
C LEU A 207 15.70 -12.87 -18.49
N TYR A 208 15.07 -11.81 -17.99
CA TYR A 208 13.62 -11.65 -17.92
C TYR A 208 12.98 -11.82 -19.31
N SER A 209 13.44 -11.05 -20.31
CA SER A 209 12.90 -11.09 -21.68
C SER A 209 13.04 -12.46 -22.35
N ARG A 210 14.09 -13.21 -22.01
CA ARG A 210 14.27 -14.55 -22.57
C ARG A 210 13.52 -15.66 -21.85
N THR A 211 13.27 -15.49 -20.54
CA THR A 211 12.75 -16.60 -19.71
C THR A 211 11.33 -16.39 -19.21
N ILE A 212 10.96 -15.16 -18.87
CA ILE A 212 9.66 -14.86 -18.23
C ILE A 212 8.66 -14.28 -19.24
N GLU A 213 9.04 -13.25 -19.97
CA GLU A 213 8.16 -12.56 -20.92
C GLU A 213 7.45 -13.53 -21.91
N PRO A 214 8.11 -14.56 -22.48
CA PRO A 214 7.43 -15.54 -23.34
C PRO A 214 6.41 -16.43 -22.63
N LEU A 215 6.44 -16.44 -21.28
CA LEU A 215 5.55 -17.25 -20.44
C LEU A 215 4.42 -16.43 -19.83
N GLU A 216 4.46 -15.10 -19.90
CA GLU A 216 3.48 -14.21 -19.24
C GLU A 216 2.03 -14.56 -19.57
N SER A 217 1.73 -14.86 -20.84
CA SER A 217 0.40 -15.25 -21.25
C SER A 217 -0.09 -16.59 -20.68
N LYS A 218 0.82 -17.39 -20.11
CA LYS A 218 0.54 -18.69 -19.48
C LYS A 218 0.47 -18.60 -17.96
N LEU A 219 0.88 -17.47 -17.38
CA LEU A 219 0.83 -17.27 -15.94
C LEU A 219 -0.60 -17.00 -15.50
N ARG A 220 -0.96 -17.53 -14.35
CA ARG A 220 -2.24 -17.18 -13.70
C ARG A 220 -2.18 -15.73 -13.27
N ARG A 221 -3.24 -14.99 -13.54
CA ARG A 221 -3.46 -13.64 -13.05
C ARG A 221 -4.45 -13.65 -11.90
N GLY A 222 -4.38 -12.67 -11.04
CA GLY A 222 -5.27 -12.48 -9.91
C GLY A 222 -4.75 -11.41 -8.97
N TRP A 223 -5.59 -11.00 -8.05
CA TRP A 223 -5.20 -10.05 -7.02
C TRP A 223 -4.20 -10.67 -6.06
N ILE A 224 -3.16 -9.94 -5.72
CA ILE A 224 -2.12 -10.32 -4.75
C ILE A 224 -1.91 -9.19 -3.76
N HIS A 225 -1.42 -9.50 -2.57
CA HIS A 225 -1.07 -8.48 -1.58
C HIS A 225 0.18 -7.68 -2.00
N ASN A 226 1.14 -8.36 -2.60
CA ASN A 226 2.40 -7.83 -3.13
C ASN A 226 3.40 -7.27 -2.10
N ASP A 227 3.08 -7.32 -0.80
CA ASP A 227 3.95 -6.79 0.26
C ASP A 227 3.69 -7.56 1.58
N PHE A 228 4.26 -8.77 1.68
CA PHE A 228 4.23 -9.60 2.88
C PHE A 228 5.60 -9.67 3.53
#